data_c9531845f0f94f3c8e902cfb11c3a53b
#
_entry.id   c9531845f0f94f3c8e902cfb11c3a53b
#
_cell.length_a   1.000
_cell.length_b   1.000
_cell.length_c   1.000
_cell.angle_alpha   90.00
_cell.angle_beta   90.00
_cell.angle_gamma   90.00
#
_symmetry.space_group_name_H-M   'P 1'
#
loop_
_entity.id
_entity.type
_entity.pdbx_description
1 polymer ?
#
loop_
_entity_poly.entity_id
_entity_poly.type
_entity_poly.pdbx_seq_one_letter_code
_entity_poly.pdbx_strand_id
1 'polypeptide(L)'
;MAAMLPCAVSWPPSSGAPLRHLGGMVWQPSLRTLRPQGNWAQLGVLRLLVQWTAVDSQAFVPGTGLPPIAAELPDWERIAAEPWAQEVIVGLAAMHGEAQARASVALLVEQAHALVPIVQRLPLKLGGWYFPLEVDPTWLPGPEWSQGLAQLPRPLWISAYDSANLGPHALADWIERWLPGDVGVFFQDGVGVHARSPEVALKYLQVLTYRLGQARVQMIAEAFRPAPEGGFRSATAAEFLPQIDAYKGWEVLAFDGPHYLGEPLVAELVAQGVR
;
A
#
# COMPACT_ATOMS: atom_id res chain seq x y z
N MET A 1 3.54 -36.97 3.19
CA MET A 1 3.29 -35.72 2.46
C MET A 1 3.98 -34.60 3.25
N ALA A 2 5.12 -34.11 2.76
CA ALA A 2 5.88 -33.06 3.44
C ALA A 2 5.28 -31.70 3.05
N ALA A 3 4.85 -30.94 4.04
CA ALA A 3 4.39 -29.57 3.85
C ALA A 3 5.59 -28.69 3.50
N MET A 4 5.62 -28.14 2.29
CA MET A 4 6.55 -27.08 1.93
C MET A 4 6.18 -25.82 2.70
N LEU A 5 7.05 -25.41 3.61
CA LEU A 5 7.01 -24.08 4.23
C LEU A 5 7.33 -23.03 3.16
N PRO A 6 6.60 -21.93 3.08
CA PRO A 6 6.94 -20.85 2.15
C PRO A 6 8.28 -20.25 2.57
N CYS A 7 9.18 -20.09 1.60
CA CYS A 7 10.44 -19.36 1.79
C CYS A 7 10.12 -17.91 2.17
N ALA A 8 10.31 -17.60 3.45
CA ALA A 8 10.38 -16.21 3.88
C ALA A 8 11.64 -15.60 3.26
N VAL A 9 11.48 -14.62 2.38
CA VAL A 9 12.59 -13.78 1.91
C VAL A 9 13.05 -12.95 3.10
N SER A 10 14.03 -13.45 3.85
CA SER A 10 14.69 -12.68 4.91
C SER A 10 15.75 -11.80 4.27
N TRP A 11 15.55 -10.50 4.31
CA TRP A 11 16.62 -9.54 4.04
C TRP A 11 17.64 -9.61 5.17
N PRO A 12 18.95 -9.67 4.85
CA PRO A 12 19.99 -9.64 5.90
C PRO A 12 19.92 -8.28 6.63
N PRO A 13 20.13 -8.27 7.96
CA PRO A 13 20.26 -7.01 8.69
C PRO A 13 21.49 -6.28 8.17
N SER A 14 21.30 -5.07 7.64
CA SER A 14 22.41 -4.22 7.22
C SER A 14 23.22 -3.80 8.45
N SER A 15 24.52 -4.08 8.47
CA SER A 15 25.47 -3.72 9.55
C SER A 15 25.89 -2.24 9.53
N GLY A 16 25.05 -1.35 8.97
CA GLY A 16 25.26 0.11 8.92
C GLY A 16 24.23 0.87 9.77
N ALA A 17 24.49 2.14 10.05
CA ALA A 17 23.46 3.02 10.63
C ALA A 17 22.19 2.95 9.76
N PRO A 18 20.98 2.91 10.38
CA PRO A 18 19.75 2.79 9.62
C PRO A 18 19.63 3.94 8.63
N LEU A 19 19.51 3.58 7.35
CA LEU A 19 19.43 4.54 6.26
C LEU A 19 18.05 5.24 6.28
N ARG A 20 18.02 6.48 5.84
CA ARG A 20 16.80 7.17 5.44
C ARG A 20 16.45 6.71 4.03
N HIS A 21 15.48 5.83 3.89
CA HIS A 21 15.05 5.37 2.57
C HIS A 21 13.55 5.09 2.56
N LEU A 22 12.99 5.11 1.37
CA LEU A 22 11.66 4.63 1.10
C LEU A 22 11.79 3.33 0.30
N GLY A 23 11.44 2.19 0.89
CA GLY A 23 11.54 0.89 0.21
C GLY A 23 10.54 0.74 -0.95
N GLY A 24 9.45 1.52 -0.90
CA GLY A 24 8.43 1.49 -1.93
C GLY A 24 7.60 2.77 -2.00
N MET A 25 6.68 2.78 -2.94
CA MET A 25 5.65 3.79 -3.06
C MET A 25 4.31 3.17 -3.45
N VAL A 26 3.25 3.83 -3.08
CA VAL A 26 1.90 3.53 -3.56
C VAL A 26 1.64 4.37 -4.81
N TRP A 27 1.00 3.78 -5.79
CA TRP A 27 0.36 4.49 -6.89
C TRP A 27 -1.13 4.21 -6.84
N GLN A 28 -1.88 5.28 -6.65
CA GLN A 28 -3.34 5.28 -6.77
C GLN A 28 -3.72 5.63 -8.22
N PRO A 29 -4.01 4.65 -9.09
CA PRO A 29 -4.39 4.92 -10.45
C PRO A 29 -5.64 5.80 -10.54
N SER A 30 -5.55 6.87 -11.33
CA SER A 30 -6.64 7.80 -11.60
C SER A 30 -6.51 8.36 -13.02
N LEU A 31 -7.51 9.06 -13.51
CA LEU A 31 -7.43 9.76 -14.81
C LEU A 31 -6.25 10.74 -14.89
N ARG A 32 -5.82 11.28 -13.74
CA ARG A 32 -4.69 12.23 -13.68
C ARG A 32 -3.33 11.54 -13.66
N THR A 33 -3.28 10.29 -13.26
CA THR A 33 -2.04 9.54 -13.00
C THR A 33 -1.93 8.26 -13.82
N LEU A 34 -2.60 8.17 -14.98
CA LEU A 34 -2.53 7.02 -15.90
C LEU A 34 -1.10 6.70 -16.35
N ARG A 35 -0.23 7.72 -16.35
CA ARG A 35 1.19 7.61 -16.73
C ARG A 35 2.07 8.01 -15.54
N PRO A 36 2.21 7.16 -14.50
CA PRO A 36 3.03 7.50 -13.35
C PRO A 36 4.49 7.70 -13.79
N GLN A 37 5.07 8.82 -13.39
CA GLN A 37 6.45 9.21 -13.73
C GLN A 37 7.08 9.92 -12.55
N GLY A 38 8.35 9.62 -12.25
CA GLY A 38 9.11 10.30 -11.21
C GLY A 38 10.46 9.63 -10.93
N ASN A 39 11.34 10.37 -10.30
CA ASN A 39 12.70 9.93 -9.95
C ASN A 39 12.75 9.21 -8.59
N TRP A 40 11.71 8.46 -8.24
CA TRP A 40 11.52 7.86 -6.90
C TRP A 40 12.60 6.83 -6.55
N ALA A 41 13.24 6.19 -7.54
CA ALA A 41 14.38 5.31 -7.30
C ALA A 41 15.55 6.02 -6.58
N GLN A 42 15.66 7.35 -6.70
CA GLN A 42 16.67 8.14 -5.96
C GLN A 42 16.42 8.16 -4.44
N LEU A 43 15.19 7.88 -4.01
CA LEU A 43 14.81 7.78 -2.60
C LEU A 43 14.92 6.35 -2.04
N GLY A 44 15.45 5.40 -2.84
CA GLY A 44 15.53 3.99 -2.50
C GLY A 44 14.31 3.17 -2.91
N VAL A 45 13.31 3.76 -3.56
CA VAL A 45 12.09 3.07 -4.00
C VAL A 45 12.43 2.00 -5.04
N LEU A 46 12.13 0.75 -4.73
CA LEU A 46 12.24 -0.40 -5.63
C LEU A 46 10.92 -1.16 -5.77
N ARG A 47 9.99 -0.94 -4.85
CA ARG A 47 8.69 -1.60 -4.81
C ARG A 47 7.57 -0.63 -5.17
N LEU A 48 6.69 -1.06 -6.06
CA LEU A 48 5.46 -0.38 -6.39
C LEU A 48 4.26 -1.14 -5.81
N LEU A 49 3.43 -0.47 -5.02
CA LEU A 49 2.08 -0.92 -4.68
C LEU A 49 1.10 -0.19 -5.59
N VAL A 50 0.53 -0.90 -6.55
CA VAL A 50 -0.60 -0.41 -7.34
C VAL A 50 -1.87 -0.57 -6.52
N GLN A 51 -2.56 0.52 -6.20
CA GLN A 51 -3.67 0.45 -5.23
C GLN A 51 -4.86 -0.35 -5.76
N TRP A 52 -5.16 -0.29 -7.06
CA TRP A 52 -6.18 -1.09 -7.72
C TRP A 52 -5.94 -1.23 -9.22
N THR A 53 -6.49 -2.28 -9.80
CA THR A 53 -6.56 -2.49 -11.25
C THR A 53 -7.97 -2.33 -11.80
N ALA A 54 -8.98 -2.30 -10.92
CA ALA A 54 -10.33 -1.85 -11.21
C ALA A 54 -10.91 -1.12 -10.00
N VAL A 55 -11.66 -0.05 -10.22
CA VAL A 55 -12.34 0.71 -9.17
C VAL A 55 -13.72 1.15 -9.68
N ASP A 56 -14.75 1.03 -8.84
CA ASP A 56 -16.15 1.35 -9.17
C ASP A 56 -16.59 0.75 -10.53
N SER A 57 -16.19 -0.51 -10.76
CA SER A 57 -16.48 -1.26 -12.00
C SER A 57 -15.86 -0.66 -13.28
N GLN A 58 -14.81 0.15 -13.16
CA GLN A 58 -14.00 0.63 -14.27
C GLN A 58 -12.57 0.08 -14.18
N ALA A 59 -12.01 -0.39 -15.31
CA ALA A 59 -10.73 -1.08 -15.34
C ALA A 59 -9.57 -0.18 -15.79
N PHE A 60 -8.41 -0.37 -15.17
CA PHE A 60 -7.10 0.18 -15.55
C PHE A 60 -6.24 -0.82 -16.32
N VAL A 61 -6.75 -2.04 -16.51
CA VAL A 61 -6.09 -3.12 -17.26
C VAL A 61 -7.00 -3.61 -18.38
N PRO A 62 -6.44 -4.05 -19.52
CA PRO A 62 -7.25 -4.53 -20.63
C PRO A 62 -7.81 -5.93 -20.37
N GLY A 63 -8.89 -6.29 -21.08
CA GLY A 63 -9.40 -7.68 -21.12
C GLY A 63 -10.18 -8.13 -19.90
N THR A 64 -10.67 -7.22 -19.08
CA THR A 64 -11.43 -7.52 -17.85
C THR A 64 -12.93 -7.77 -18.08
N GLY A 65 -13.46 -7.37 -19.23
CA GLY A 65 -14.91 -7.28 -19.45
C GLY A 65 -15.57 -6.05 -18.79
N LEU A 66 -14.85 -5.33 -17.93
CA LEU A 66 -15.30 -4.04 -17.38
C LEU A 66 -15.01 -2.90 -18.36
N PRO A 67 -15.81 -1.82 -18.35
CA PRO A 67 -15.49 -0.60 -19.07
C PRO A 67 -14.10 -0.08 -18.71
N PRO A 68 -13.28 0.32 -19.67
CA PRO A 68 -12.00 0.96 -19.36
C PRO A 68 -12.24 2.34 -18.74
N ILE A 69 -11.37 2.76 -17.82
CA ILE A 69 -11.44 4.09 -17.16
C ILE A 69 -11.23 5.23 -18.18
N ALA A 70 -10.49 4.98 -19.26
CA ALA A 70 -10.20 5.91 -20.34
C ALA A 70 -9.95 5.16 -21.64
N ALA A 71 -9.93 5.89 -22.77
CA ALA A 71 -9.59 5.34 -24.08
C ALA A 71 -8.15 4.78 -24.11
N GLU A 72 -7.21 5.43 -23.40
CA GLU A 72 -5.86 4.93 -23.18
C GLU A 72 -5.73 4.45 -21.75
N LEU A 73 -5.30 3.21 -21.57
CA LEU A 73 -4.97 2.61 -20.30
C LEU A 73 -3.50 2.84 -19.92
N PRO A 74 -3.10 2.61 -18.68
CA PRO A 74 -1.69 2.65 -18.29
C PRO A 74 -0.82 1.77 -19.18
N ASP A 75 0.33 2.28 -19.55
CA ASP A 75 1.37 1.54 -20.27
C ASP A 75 2.14 0.66 -19.27
N TRP A 76 1.66 -0.58 -19.10
CA TRP A 76 2.21 -1.54 -18.16
C TRP A 76 3.60 -2.02 -18.54
N GLU A 77 3.97 -2.01 -19.85
CA GLU A 77 5.33 -2.35 -20.30
C GLU A 77 6.32 -1.27 -19.87
N ARG A 78 5.96 -0.01 -20.05
CA ARG A 78 6.77 1.11 -19.59
C ARG A 78 6.92 1.11 -18.06
N ILE A 79 5.82 0.90 -17.32
CA ILE A 79 5.85 0.83 -15.85
C ILE A 79 6.77 -0.31 -15.39
N ALA A 80 6.69 -1.48 -16.01
CA ALA A 80 7.53 -2.64 -15.69
C ALA A 80 9.03 -2.40 -15.93
N ALA A 81 9.38 -1.46 -16.82
CA ALA A 81 10.76 -1.09 -17.11
C ALA A 81 11.34 -0.03 -16.17
N GLU A 82 10.51 0.59 -15.35
CA GLU A 82 10.94 1.65 -14.43
C GLU A 82 11.80 1.11 -13.27
N PRO A 83 12.86 1.83 -12.88
CA PRO A 83 13.76 1.39 -11.81
C PRO A 83 13.08 1.31 -10.43
N TRP A 84 11.99 2.04 -10.22
CA TRP A 84 11.20 2.03 -9.00
C TRP A 84 10.10 0.93 -8.97
N ALA A 85 9.95 0.13 -10.04
CA ALA A 85 8.99 -0.97 -10.15
C ALA A 85 9.68 -2.34 -10.27
N GLN A 86 10.74 -2.58 -9.51
CA GLN A 86 11.47 -3.86 -9.53
C GLN A 86 10.70 -5.01 -8.88
N GLU A 87 9.79 -4.69 -7.99
CA GLU A 87 8.78 -5.58 -7.42
C GLU A 87 7.44 -4.86 -7.41
N VAL A 88 6.39 -5.51 -7.89
CA VAL A 88 5.06 -4.88 -7.97
C VAL A 88 4.06 -5.70 -7.19
N ILE A 89 3.45 -5.09 -6.19
CA ILE A 89 2.27 -5.61 -5.50
C ILE A 89 1.05 -5.00 -6.17
N VAL A 90 0.14 -5.85 -6.68
CA VAL A 90 -0.96 -5.37 -7.52
C VAL A 90 -2.28 -5.44 -6.81
N GLY A 91 -2.92 -4.29 -6.69
CA GLY A 91 -4.28 -4.15 -6.17
C GLY A 91 -5.32 -4.67 -7.16
N LEU A 92 -6.27 -5.37 -6.60
CA LEU A 92 -7.36 -5.98 -7.34
C LEU A 92 -8.56 -5.01 -7.49
N ALA A 93 -9.79 -5.49 -7.28
CA ALA A 93 -10.99 -4.67 -7.37
C ALA A 93 -11.19 -3.80 -6.12
N ALA A 94 -11.66 -2.58 -6.32
CA ALA A 94 -11.89 -1.56 -5.29
C ALA A 94 -13.19 -0.78 -5.50
N MET A 95 -13.56 -0.05 -4.48
CA MET A 95 -14.57 1.03 -4.51
C MET A 95 -13.99 2.25 -3.80
N HIS A 96 -14.29 3.47 -4.30
CA HIS A 96 -13.84 4.71 -3.67
C HIS A 96 -14.49 4.95 -2.30
N GLY A 97 -15.74 4.51 -2.13
CA GLY A 97 -16.46 4.69 -0.88
C GLY A 97 -16.17 3.54 0.11
N GLU A 98 -15.46 3.80 1.20
CA GLU A 98 -15.12 2.78 2.21
C GLU A 98 -16.34 2.04 2.77
N ALA A 99 -17.42 2.75 3.11
CA ALA A 99 -18.63 2.13 3.61
C ALA A 99 -19.28 1.19 2.58
N GLN A 100 -19.26 1.59 1.29
CA GLN A 100 -19.75 0.76 0.20
C GLN A 100 -18.84 -0.45 -0.04
N ALA A 101 -17.54 -0.27 -0.01
CA ALA A 101 -16.55 -1.35 -0.15
C ALA A 101 -16.75 -2.41 0.95
N ARG A 102 -16.91 -1.99 2.20
CA ARG A 102 -17.17 -2.87 3.36
C ARG A 102 -18.52 -3.60 3.25
N ALA A 103 -19.53 -2.98 2.65
CA ALA A 103 -20.83 -3.60 2.39
C ALA A 103 -20.82 -4.55 1.18
N SER A 104 -19.77 -4.51 0.35
CA SER A 104 -19.72 -5.21 -0.95
C SER A 104 -18.56 -6.22 -1.03
N VAL A 105 -18.07 -6.74 0.11
CA VAL A 105 -16.90 -7.63 0.17
C VAL A 105 -17.03 -8.83 -0.78
N ALA A 106 -18.19 -9.49 -0.81
CA ALA A 106 -18.41 -10.65 -1.67
C ALA A 106 -18.25 -10.29 -3.17
N LEU A 107 -18.79 -9.16 -3.60
CA LEU A 107 -18.64 -8.65 -4.97
C LEU A 107 -17.17 -8.31 -5.28
N LEU A 108 -16.48 -7.65 -4.36
CA LEU A 108 -15.07 -7.31 -4.54
C LEU A 108 -14.19 -8.56 -4.63
N VAL A 109 -14.47 -9.61 -3.86
CA VAL A 109 -13.77 -10.90 -3.94
C VAL A 109 -14.05 -11.59 -5.29
N GLU A 110 -15.28 -11.60 -5.77
CA GLU A 110 -15.63 -12.14 -7.09
C GLU A 110 -14.88 -11.41 -8.22
N GLN A 111 -14.90 -10.08 -8.20
CA GLN A 111 -14.17 -9.27 -9.17
C GLN A 111 -12.65 -9.47 -9.05
N ALA A 112 -12.11 -9.61 -7.84
CA ALA A 112 -10.71 -9.90 -7.60
C ALA A 112 -10.30 -11.23 -8.25
N HIS A 113 -11.10 -12.28 -8.11
CA HIS A 113 -10.86 -13.57 -8.78
C HIS A 113 -10.81 -13.43 -10.30
N ALA A 114 -11.70 -12.64 -10.89
CA ALA A 114 -11.71 -12.41 -12.33
C ALA A 114 -10.48 -11.62 -12.81
N LEU A 115 -9.94 -10.71 -11.97
CA LEU A 115 -8.77 -9.89 -12.29
C LEU A 115 -7.45 -10.65 -12.20
N VAL A 116 -7.31 -11.60 -11.27
CA VAL A 116 -6.05 -12.34 -11.05
C VAL A 116 -5.43 -12.91 -12.34
N PRO A 117 -6.12 -13.71 -13.18
CA PRO A 117 -5.52 -14.25 -14.40
C PRO A 117 -5.19 -13.19 -15.45
N ILE A 118 -5.80 -12.02 -15.39
CA ILE A 118 -5.54 -10.88 -16.28
C ILE A 118 -4.25 -10.19 -15.86
N VAL A 119 -4.15 -9.87 -14.57
CA VAL A 119 -2.96 -9.23 -13.98
C VAL A 119 -1.71 -10.10 -14.12
N GLN A 120 -1.84 -11.42 -13.99
CA GLN A 120 -0.72 -12.36 -14.20
C GLN A 120 -0.14 -12.33 -15.60
N ARG A 121 -0.86 -11.82 -16.60
CA ARG A 121 -0.37 -11.65 -17.98
C ARG A 121 0.31 -10.31 -18.24
N LEU A 122 0.23 -9.38 -17.29
CA LEU A 122 0.96 -8.10 -17.40
C LEU A 122 2.47 -8.36 -17.30
N PRO A 123 3.30 -7.55 -17.95
CA PRO A 123 4.76 -7.72 -17.95
C PRO A 123 5.42 -7.29 -16.63
N LEU A 124 4.71 -7.39 -15.50
CA LEU A 124 5.15 -6.93 -14.19
C LEU A 124 5.95 -8.00 -13.46
N LYS A 125 6.95 -7.60 -12.68
CA LYS A 125 7.62 -8.47 -11.69
C LYS A 125 6.73 -8.58 -10.46
N LEU A 126 5.70 -9.43 -10.55
CA LEU A 126 4.67 -9.57 -9.54
C LEU A 126 5.24 -10.14 -8.23
N GLY A 127 5.25 -9.32 -7.18
CA GLY A 127 5.70 -9.67 -5.82
C GLY A 127 4.56 -10.02 -4.88
N GLY A 128 3.32 -9.74 -5.26
CA GLY A 128 2.15 -10.02 -4.43
C GLY A 128 0.88 -9.37 -4.92
N TRP A 129 -0.15 -9.57 -4.12
CA TRP A 129 -1.50 -9.09 -4.36
C TRP A 129 -1.94 -8.14 -3.26
N TYR A 130 -2.77 -7.20 -3.58
CA TYR A 130 -3.35 -6.30 -2.61
C TYR A 130 -4.88 -6.30 -2.77
N PHE A 131 -5.58 -6.49 -1.67
CA PHE A 131 -7.03 -6.34 -1.64
C PHE A 131 -7.35 -4.94 -1.12
N PRO A 132 -7.81 -4.03 -1.99
CA PRO A 132 -7.87 -2.60 -1.68
C PRO A 132 -9.11 -2.24 -0.87
N LEU A 133 -9.21 -2.79 0.32
CA LEU A 133 -10.18 -2.43 1.33
C LEU A 133 -9.43 -2.08 2.60
N GLU A 134 -9.67 -0.90 3.12
CA GLU A 134 -9.06 -0.43 4.36
C GLU A 134 -9.81 -1.00 5.57
N VAL A 135 -9.08 -1.76 6.39
CA VAL A 135 -9.62 -2.26 7.64
C VAL A 135 -9.43 -1.25 8.77
N ASP A 136 -10.40 -1.22 9.67
CA ASP A 136 -10.45 -0.30 10.80
C ASP A 136 -10.99 -1.05 12.03
N PRO A 137 -10.46 -0.86 13.25
CA PRO A 137 -10.89 -1.58 14.42
C PRO A 137 -12.34 -1.32 14.84
N THR A 138 -12.97 -0.29 14.28
CA THR A 138 -14.41 -0.02 14.48
C THR A 138 -15.31 -0.83 13.56
N TRP A 139 -14.76 -1.46 12.52
CA TRP A 139 -15.53 -2.27 11.58
C TRP A 139 -15.68 -3.70 12.09
N LEU A 140 -16.91 -4.22 12.00
CA LEU A 140 -17.23 -5.62 12.28
C LEU A 140 -17.57 -6.32 10.97
N PRO A 141 -16.63 -7.08 10.38
CA PRO A 141 -16.87 -7.77 9.12
C PRO A 141 -17.78 -8.99 9.32
N GLY A 142 -18.52 -9.33 8.25
CA GLY A 142 -19.23 -10.60 8.17
C GLY A 142 -18.29 -11.79 7.84
N PRO A 143 -18.81 -13.02 7.85
CA PRO A 143 -18.03 -14.22 7.56
C PRO A 143 -17.43 -14.25 6.15
N GLU A 144 -18.05 -13.55 5.19
CA GLU A 144 -17.58 -13.42 3.81
C GLU A 144 -16.20 -12.75 3.70
N TRP A 145 -15.81 -11.94 4.69
CA TRP A 145 -14.52 -11.28 4.75
C TRP A 145 -13.36 -12.29 4.81
N SER A 146 -13.27 -13.04 5.90
CA SER A 146 -12.16 -13.99 6.09
C SER A 146 -12.21 -15.14 5.07
N GLN A 147 -13.41 -15.60 4.72
CA GLN A 147 -13.61 -16.65 3.70
C GLN A 147 -13.19 -16.18 2.32
N GLY A 148 -13.54 -14.95 1.93
CA GLY A 148 -13.15 -14.36 0.66
C GLY A 148 -11.64 -14.17 0.55
N LEU A 149 -11.01 -13.58 1.58
CA LEU A 149 -9.56 -13.40 1.59
C LEU A 149 -8.79 -14.73 1.53
N ALA A 150 -9.32 -15.80 2.16
CA ALA A 150 -8.69 -17.12 2.14
C ALA A 150 -8.61 -17.72 0.73
N GLN A 151 -9.49 -17.30 -0.20
CA GLN A 151 -9.54 -17.79 -1.57
C GLN A 151 -8.62 -17.02 -2.53
N LEU A 152 -8.17 -15.82 -2.16
CA LEU A 152 -7.29 -15.00 -3.01
C LEU A 152 -5.85 -15.53 -3.00
N PRO A 153 -5.07 -15.29 -4.07
CA PRO A 153 -3.71 -15.79 -4.16
C PRO A 153 -2.76 -15.12 -3.14
N ARG A 154 -1.60 -15.77 -2.91
CA ARG A 154 -0.57 -15.33 -1.97
C ARG A 154 0.72 -14.92 -2.69
N PRO A 155 1.54 -14.05 -2.06
CA PRO A 155 1.28 -13.28 -0.84
C PRO A 155 0.17 -12.24 -1.06
N LEU A 156 -0.71 -12.08 -0.06
CA LEU A 156 -1.83 -11.13 -0.09
C LEU A 156 -1.64 -10.08 1.01
N TRP A 157 -1.95 -8.85 0.68
CA TRP A 157 -1.87 -7.69 1.56
C TRP A 157 -3.19 -6.92 1.62
N ILE A 158 -3.42 -6.23 2.72
CA ILE A 158 -4.50 -5.25 2.90
C ILE A 158 -3.96 -3.97 3.53
N SER A 159 -4.71 -2.87 3.49
CA SER A 159 -4.44 -1.68 4.32
C SER A 159 -5.16 -1.75 5.67
N ALA A 160 -4.53 -1.18 6.68
CA ALA A 160 -5.12 -1.00 8.01
C ALA A 160 -4.95 0.45 8.47
N TYR A 161 -6.02 1.02 8.96
CA TYR A 161 -6.07 2.36 9.55
C TYR A 161 -6.89 2.32 10.85
N ASP A 162 -6.54 3.17 11.81
CA ASP A 162 -7.33 3.36 13.03
C ASP A 162 -7.86 4.80 13.03
N SER A 163 -9.01 4.99 12.42
CA SER A 163 -9.64 6.31 12.26
C SER A 163 -10.12 6.90 13.57
N ALA A 164 -10.47 6.04 14.53
CA ALA A 164 -10.96 6.44 15.85
C ALA A 164 -9.84 6.60 16.89
N ASN A 165 -8.57 6.32 16.52
CA ASN A 165 -7.42 6.33 17.42
C ASN A 165 -7.65 5.48 18.70
N LEU A 166 -8.21 4.27 18.52
CA LEU A 166 -8.44 3.31 19.62
C LEU A 166 -7.15 2.73 20.19
N GLY A 167 -6.05 2.85 19.42
CA GLY A 167 -4.72 2.46 19.82
C GLY A 167 -4.21 1.18 19.18
N PRO A 168 -2.89 0.97 19.22
CA PRO A 168 -2.25 -0.12 18.48
C PRO A 168 -2.67 -1.53 18.94
N HIS A 169 -3.01 -1.70 20.20
CA HIS A 169 -3.50 -2.98 20.71
C HIS A 169 -4.89 -3.32 20.19
N ALA A 170 -5.80 -2.34 20.13
CA ALA A 170 -7.14 -2.54 19.58
C ALA A 170 -7.09 -2.92 18.09
N LEU A 171 -6.21 -2.27 17.32
CA LEU A 171 -6.00 -2.61 15.92
C LEU A 171 -5.39 -4.01 15.77
N ALA A 172 -4.39 -4.37 16.59
CA ALA A 172 -3.81 -5.71 16.58
C ALA A 172 -4.84 -6.79 16.94
N ASP A 173 -5.66 -6.57 17.96
CA ASP A 173 -6.75 -7.48 18.38
C ASP A 173 -7.74 -7.70 17.23
N TRP A 174 -8.09 -6.63 16.52
CA TRP A 174 -8.96 -6.71 15.35
C TRP A 174 -8.33 -7.57 14.24
N ILE A 175 -7.06 -7.32 13.92
CA ILE A 175 -6.33 -8.03 12.86
C ILE A 175 -6.21 -9.52 13.19
N GLU A 176 -5.82 -9.87 14.41
CA GLU A 176 -5.70 -11.27 14.85
C GLU A 176 -7.03 -12.01 14.81
N ARG A 177 -8.12 -11.31 15.09
CA ARG A 177 -9.46 -11.90 15.12
C ARG A 177 -10.04 -12.13 13.74
N TRP A 178 -9.83 -11.21 12.80
CA TRP A 178 -10.61 -11.15 11.57
C TRP A 178 -9.79 -11.38 10.29
N LEU A 179 -8.47 -11.30 10.36
CA LEU A 179 -7.62 -11.44 9.20
C LEU A 179 -6.95 -12.83 9.20
N PRO A 180 -6.95 -13.57 8.07
CA PRO A 180 -6.16 -14.80 7.95
C PRO A 180 -4.69 -14.57 8.30
N GLY A 181 -4.09 -15.54 9.02
CA GLY A 181 -2.73 -15.40 9.56
C GLY A 181 -1.61 -15.25 8.53
N ASP A 182 -1.90 -15.53 7.27
CA ASP A 182 -0.99 -15.43 6.12
C ASP A 182 -1.24 -14.19 5.24
N VAL A 183 -2.12 -13.27 5.66
CA VAL A 183 -2.35 -11.99 4.99
C VAL A 183 -1.52 -10.90 5.66
N GLY A 184 -0.76 -10.16 4.86
CA GLY A 184 0.05 -9.04 5.31
C GLY A 184 -0.77 -7.75 5.47
N VAL A 185 -0.21 -6.79 6.21
CA VAL A 185 -0.85 -5.52 6.54
C VAL A 185 0.05 -4.36 6.18
N PHE A 186 -0.45 -3.43 5.39
CA PHE A 186 0.09 -2.09 5.23
C PHE A 186 -0.61 -1.16 6.24
N PHE A 187 0.10 -0.79 7.30
CA PHE A 187 -0.42 0.16 8.27
C PHE A 187 -0.23 1.59 7.76
N GLN A 188 -1.32 2.34 7.65
CA GLN A 188 -1.28 3.76 7.25
C GLN A 188 -1.03 4.63 8.47
N ASP A 189 -0.01 5.49 8.39
CA ASP A 189 0.49 6.24 9.54
C ASP A 189 -0.46 7.35 10.04
N GLY A 190 -1.34 7.87 9.18
CA GLY A 190 -2.30 8.92 9.54
C GLY A 190 -1.66 10.27 9.88
N VAL A 191 -0.39 10.46 9.54
CA VAL A 191 0.33 11.72 9.79
C VAL A 191 -0.08 12.79 8.77
N GLY A 192 -0.32 12.37 7.53
CA GLY A 192 -0.74 13.27 6.45
C GLY A 192 -2.07 13.96 6.73
N VAL A 193 -3.02 13.26 7.33
CA VAL A 193 -4.32 13.82 7.76
C VAL A 193 -4.28 14.45 9.15
N HIS A 194 -3.11 14.55 9.78
CA HIS A 194 -2.92 15.07 11.14
C HIS A 194 -3.67 14.27 12.24
N ALA A 195 -3.97 12.99 11.99
CA ALA A 195 -4.62 12.14 12.99
C ALA A 195 -3.68 11.75 14.13
N ARG A 196 -2.38 11.67 13.87
CA ARG A 196 -1.35 11.33 14.86
C ARG A 196 0.03 11.84 14.46
N SER A 197 0.96 11.87 15.45
CA SER A 197 2.37 12.19 15.15
C SER A 197 3.13 10.96 14.65
N PRO A 198 4.31 11.15 14.01
CA PRO A 198 5.16 10.04 13.57
C PRO A 198 5.55 9.08 14.71
N GLU A 199 5.78 9.61 15.92
CA GLU A 199 6.15 8.81 17.10
C GLU A 199 5.00 7.91 17.56
N VAL A 200 3.76 8.40 17.45
CA VAL A 200 2.57 7.60 17.75
C VAL A 200 2.38 6.53 16.69
N ALA A 201 2.53 6.87 15.40
CA ALA A 201 2.46 5.90 14.31
C ALA A 201 3.54 4.81 14.44
N LEU A 202 4.77 5.18 14.85
CA LEU A 202 5.83 4.20 15.15
C LEU A 202 5.43 3.21 16.25
N LYS A 203 4.71 3.65 17.29
CA LYS A 203 4.21 2.73 18.33
C LYS A 203 3.22 1.72 17.76
N TYR A 204 2.34 2.13 16.84
CA TYR A 204 1.48 1.19 16.12
C TYR A 204 2.30 0.15 15.37
N LEU A 205 3.27 0.59 14.56
CA LEU A 205 4.14 -0.29 13.80
C LEU A 205 4.86 -1.31 14.69
N GLN A 206 5.41 -0.85 15.84
CA GLN A 206 6.10 -1.70 16.80
C GLN A 206 5.17 -2.75 17.41
N VAL A 207 3.98 -2.37 17.87
CA VAL A 207 3.01 -3.31 18.46
C VAL A 207 2.49 -4.30 17.42
N LEU A 208 2.12 -3.82 16.23
CA LEU A 208 1.66 -4.69 15.14
C LEU A 208 2.75 -5.69 14.75
N THR A 209 3.99 -5.23 14.59
CA THR A 209 5.12 -6.12 14.24
C THR A 209 5.42 -7.13 15.34
N TYR A 210 5.37 -6.73 16.61
CA TYR A 210 5.56 -7.64 17.73
C TYR A 210 4.50 -8.74 17.77
N ARG A 211 3.24 -8.40 17.52
CA ARG A 211 2.11 -9.34 17.60
C ARG A 211 1.94 -10.20 16.35
N LEU A 212 2.08 -9.61 15.18
CA LEU A 212 1.79 -10.27 13.91
C LEU A 212 3.03 -10.86 13.23
N GLY A 213 4.22 -10.41 13.62
CA GLY A 213 5.49 -10.74 12.99
C GLY A 213 5.93 -9.71 11.94
N GLN A 214 7.24 -9.46 11.87
CA GLN A 214 7.83 -8.43 11.01
C GLN A 214 7.52 -8.64 9.51
N ALA A 215 7.46 -9.88 9.06
CA ALA A 215 7.17 -10.21 7.65
C ALA A 215 5.73 -9.88 7.21
N ARG A 216 4.83 -9.63 8.17
CA ARG A 216 3.40 -9.34 7.91
C ARG A 216 3.04 -7.87 8.00
N VAL A 217 3.96 -7.00 8.41
CA VAL A 217 3.62 -5.59 8.66
C VAL A 217 4.59 -4.68 7.94
N GLN A 218 4.05 -3.75 7.17
CA GLN A 218 4.80 -2.66 6.54
C GLN A 218 4.08 -1.34 6.80
N MET A 219 4.82 -0.22 6.72
CA MET A 219 4.28 1.13 6.94
C MET A 219 3.96 1.79 5.60
N ILE A 220 2.80 2.46 5.52
CA ILE A 220 2.53 3.49 4.53
C ILE A 220 2.65 4.85 5.20
N ALA A 221 3.60 5.66 4.75
CA ALA A 221 3.80 7.04 5.19
C ALA A 221 3.08 8.00 4.23
N GLU A 222 2.20 8.83 4.76
CA GLU A 222 1.41 9.79 4.00
C GLU A 222 2.25 11.03 3.64
N ALA A 223 2.62 11.16 2.35
CA ALA A 223 3.44 12.25 1.81
C ALA A 223 2.61 13.51 1.45
N PHE A 224 1.49 13.71 2.09
CA PHE A 224 0.57 14.83 1.86
C PHE A 224 0.21 15.54 3.17
N ARG A 225 -0.37 16.73 3.05
CA ARG A 225 -0.93 17.53 4.16
C ARG A 225 -2.23 18.19 3.71
N PRO A 226 -3.15 18.52 4.64
CA PRO A 226 -4.33 19.30 4.31
C PRO A 226 -3.97 20.62 3.63
N ALA A 227 -4.70 20.96 2.57
CA ALA A 227 -4.55 22.25 1.90
C ALA A 227 -5.51 23.28 2.50
N PRO A 228 -5.10 24.58 2.60
CA PRO A 228 -5.95 25.64 3.17
C PRO A 228 -7.30 25.80 2.46
N GLU A 229 -7.32 25.54 1.16
CA GLU A 229 -8.51 25.61 0.30
C GLU A 229 -9.37 24.35 0.32
N GLY A 230 -8.99 23.37 1.13
CA GLY A 230 -9.60 22.03 1.18
C GLY A 230 -8.85 21.00 0.35
N GLY A 231 -9.09 19.71 0.65
CA GLY A 231 -8.35 18.61 0.06
C GLY A 231 -6.91 18.51 0.59
N PHE A 232 -6.00 18.00 -0.24
CA PHE A 232 -4.62 17.71 0.15
C PHE A 232 -3.62 18.30 -0.84
N ARG A 233 -2.45 18.67 -0.33
CA ARG A 233 -1.26 19.08 -1.07
C ARG A 233 -0.09 18.14 -0.76
N SER A 234 0.94 18.16 -1.58
CA SER A 234 2.21 17.53 -1.22
C SER A 234 2.74 18.06 0.11
N ALA A 235 3.29 17.20 0.94
CA ALA A 235 4.09 17.63 2.08
C ALA A 235 5.35 18.35 1.56
N THR A 236 5.87 19.29 2.34
CA THR A 236 7.23 19.80 2.15
C THR A 236 8.25 18.79 2.70
N ALA A 237 9.51 18.90 2.33
CA ALA A 237 10.56 18.06 2.91
C ALA A 237 10.63 18.22 4.44
N ALA A 238 10.47 19.43 4.96
CA ALA A 238 10.45 19.70 6.41
C ALA A 238 9.28 19.01 7.13
N GLU A 239 8.15 18.82 6.46
CA GLU A 239 6.98 18.10 7.00
C GLU A 239 7.09 16.59 6.88
N PHE A 240 7.81 16.06 5.87
CA PHE A 240 7.88 14.61 5.60
C PHE A 240 9.11 13.95 6.21
N LEU A 241 10.24 14.64 6.34
CA LEU A 241 11.47 14.10 6.95
C LEU A 241 11.27 13.57 8.37
N PRO A 242 10.48 14.20 9.27
CA PRO A 242 10.21 13.63 10.59
C PRO A 242 9.58 12.24 10.56
N GLN A 243 8.71 11.93 9.56
CA GLN A 243 8.15 10.60 9.36
C GLN A 243 9.25 9.61 8.95
N ILE A 244 10.05 9.94 7.92
CA ILE A 244 11.15 9.10 7.45
C ILE A 244 12.16 8.86 8.58
N ASP A 245 12.46 9.87 9.40
CA ASP A 245 13.37 9.75 10.53
C ASP A 245 12.81 8.86 11.65
N ALA A 246 11.53 8.98 11.95
CA ALA A 246 10.88 8.14 12.95
C ALA A 246 10.86 6.67 12.55
N TYR A 247 10.73 6.39 11.24
CA TYR A 247 10.57 5.02 10.71
C TYR A 247 11.87 4.40 10.22
N LYS A 248 13.04 4.95 10.55
CA LYS A 248 14.35 4.39 10.18
C LYS A 248 14.48 2.92 10.60
N GLY A 249 14.92 2.10 9.65
CA GLY A 249 15.08 0.67 9.86
C GLY A 249 13.83 -0.17 9.66
N TRP A 250 12.73 0.44 9.23
CA TRP A 250 11.50 -0.22 8.85
C TRP A 250 11.24 -0.13 7.35
N GLU A 251 10.50 -1.10 6.82
CA GLU A 251 10.01 -1.03 5.44
C GLU A 251 8.88 0.00 5.34
N VAL A 252 9.11 1.05 4.55
CA VAL A 252 8.18 2.17 4.40
C VAL A 252 7.86 2.38 2.93
N LEU A 253 6.57 2.45 2.64
CA LEU A 253 6.05 2.90 1.34
C LEU A 253 5.50 4.31 1.49
N ALA A 254 5.77 5.20 0.55
CA ALA A 254 5.17 6.53 0.56
C ALA A 254 3.82 6.54 -0.18
N PHE A 255 2.81 7.13 0.39
CA PHE A 255 1.50 7.37 -0.25
C PHE A 255 1.37 8.83 -0.70
N ASP A 256 1.07 9.15 -1.94
CA ASP A 256 1.31 8.30 -3.08
C ASP A 256 2.30 9.03 -4.01
N GLY A 257 3.07 8.25 -4.74
CA GLY A 257 4.15 8.77 -5.57
C GLY A 257 3.68 9.82 -6.59
N PRO A 258 2.79 9.46 -7.53
CA PRO A 258 2.40 10.36 -8.62
C PRO A 258 1.63 11.63 -8.20
N HIS A 259 0.91 11.59 -7.06
CA HIS A 259 0.15 12.75 -6.61
C HIS A 259 0.95 13.70 -5.71
N TYR A 260 1.87 13.15 -4.89
CA TYR A 260 2.47 13.92 -3.81
C TYR A 260 4.01 13.94 -3.80
N LEU A 261 4.68 12.95 -4.41
CA LEU A 261 6.14 12.92 -4.52
C LEU A 261 6.62 13.46 -5.87
N GLY A 262 6.29 14.73 -6.13
CA GLY A 262 6.76 15.43 -7.31
C GLY A 262 8.28 15.68 -7.29
N GLU A 263 8.84 15.99 -8.46
CA GLU A 263 10.28 16.17 -8.65
C GLU A 263 10.93 17.16 -7.65
N PRO A 264 10.33 18.32 -7.32
CA PRO A 264 10.92 19.23 -6.33
C PRO A 264 11.09 18.58 -4.95
N LEU A 265 10.07 17.86 -4.46
CA LEU A 265 10.13 17.20 -3.17
C LEU A 265 11.16 16.06 -3.17
N VAL A 266 11.21 15.27 -4.25
CA VAL A 266 12.21 14.21 -4.41
C VAL A 266 13.62 14.80 -4.34
N ALA A 267 13.90 15.87 -5.08
CA ALA A 267 15.21 16.53 -5.07
C ALA A 267 15.60 17.04 -3.68
N GLU A 268 14.66 17.68 -2.96
CA GLU A 268 14.90 18.14 -1.59
C GLU A 268 15.20 16.99 -0.62
N LEU A 269 14.43 15.90 -0.68
CA LEU A 269 14.64 14.72 0.15
C LEU A 269 15.99 14.06 -0.11
N VAL A 270 16.39 13.94 -1.39
CA VAL A 270 17.72 13.43 -1.78
C VAL A 270 18.83 14.33 -1.23
N ALA A 271 18.67 15.66 -1.33
CA ALA A 271 19.63 16.62 -0.75
C ALA A 271 19.76 16.50 0.78
N GLN A 272 18.70 16.02 1.46
CA GLN A 272 18.69 15.72 2.90
C GLN A 272 19.14 14.29 3.25
N GLY A 273 19.65 13.55 2.26
CA GLY A 273 20.24 12.23 2.46
C GLY A 273 19.23 11.07 2.51
N VAL A 274 18.03 11.26 1.99
CA VAL A 274 17.09 10.15 1.74
C VAL A 274 17.52 9.42 0.45
N ARG A 275 17.70 8.10 0.51
CA ARG A 275 18.14 7.25 -0.62
C ARG A 275 18.00 5.76 -0.33
#